data_4e32d85e4d5c18d274289d187889e0f9
#
_entry.id   4e32d85e4d5c18d274289d187889e0f9
#
_cell.length_a   1.000
_cell.length_b   1.000
_cell.length_c   1.000
_cell.angle_alpha   90.00
_cell.angle_beta   90.00
_cell.angle_gamma   90.00
#
_symmetry.space_group_name_H-M   'P 1'
#
loop_
_entity.id
_entity.type
_entity.pdbx_description
1 polymer ?
#
loop_
_entity_poly.entity_id
_entity_poly.type
_entity_poly.pdbx_seq_one_letter_code
_entity_poly.pdbx_strand_id
1 'polypeptide(L)'
;RQMCIRDRKISFSIIALLALLIFVLYPGNDITCLDIVPPATANVQSAQAGDVLKMDIPHSEHKLTLIFIPKGSYPITKSGHRTEITYPYWLGKYEITQEEWEKMMGWIPIPELEDRWTITTGARYPMCQVSYDECLDFCDRLTEIARQQGILPEGYCFSLPTEAQWELAYSCGKEIVLPDNLEKVAWMDFHDANTGAYPVGQKEPNAWGFHDMLGNVWELCADFYHSHRLHGRNPVNWKTDTGNLSTDTGLSVTSLGGRVFSFIPDNEKEIPRERYHADSRRASTGLRVALVPVQQHQLLKKRLKHLHPVPDWLMDIRYSFELIYMYMKTYWKTLTNL
;
A
#
# COMPACT_ATOMS: atom_id res chain seq x y z
N ARG A 1 5.28 -52.77 19.84
CA ARG A 1 4.57 -52.55 18.60
C ARG A 1 5.49 -51.71 17.70
N GLN A 2 6.21 -52.38 16.81
CA GLN A 2 7.02 -51.77 15.76
C GLN A 2 6.06 -51.21 14.67
N MET A 3 5.91 -49.92 14.59
CA MET A 3 5.26 -49.30 13.46
C MET A 3 6.26 -49.20 12.30
N CYS A 4 5.89 -49.76 11.17
CA CYS A 4 6.75 -50.15 10.06
C CYS A 4 7.43 -48.94 9.42
N ILE A 5 8.76 -48.95 9.37
CA ILE A 5 9.65 -47.93 8.74
C ILE A 5 9.29 -47.71 7.25
N ARG A 6 8.53 -48.61 6.65
CA ARG A 6 8.11 -48.58 5.24
C ARG A 6 7.10 -47.45 4.95
N ASP A 7 6.23 -47.12 5.92
CA ASP A 7 5.19 -46.10 5.72
C ASP A 7 5.75 -44.67 5.82
N ARG A 8 6.85 -44.46 6.54
CA ARG A 8 7.53 -43.14 6.59
C ARG A 8 8.24 -42.78 5.29
N LYS A 9 8.81 -43.76 4.56
CA LYS A 9 9.47 -43.51 3.27
C LYS A 9 8.48 -43.16 2.16
N ILE A 10 7.29 -43.76 2.18
CA ILE A 10 6.22 -43.46 1.21
C ILE A 10 5.68 -42.04 1.45
N SER A 11 5.49 -41.64 2.70
CA SER A 11 5.03 -40.29 3.04
C SER A 11 6.04 -39.21 2.65
N PHE A 12 7.33 -39.44 2.84
CA PHE A 12 8.39 -38.50 2.41
C PHE A 12 8.49 -38.37 0.89
N SER A 13 8.31 -39.47 0.16
CA SER A 13 8.34 -39.46 -1.30
C SER A 13 7.14 -38.74 -1.90
N ILE A 14 5.96 -38.87 -1.30
CA ILE A 14 4.75 -38.16 -1.76
C ILE A 14 4.88 -36.66 -1.48
N ILE A 15 5.39 -36.27 -0.33
CA ILE A 15 5.62 -34.85 0.01
C ILE A 15 6.69 -34.25 -0.91
N ALA A 16 7.77 -34.98 -1.20
CA ALA A 16 8.80 -34.54 -2.15
C ALA A 16 8.27 -34.44 -3.59
N LEU A 17 7.41 -35.37 -4.01
CA LEU A 17 6.77 -35.33 -5.33
C LEU A 17 5.77 -34.17 -5.44
N LEU A 18 4.97 -33.91 -4.40
CA LEU A 18 4.06 -32.77 -4.32
C LEU A 18 4.84 -31.45 -4.32
N ALA A 19 5.94 -31.35 -3.59
CA ALA A 19 6.82 -30.18 -3.61
C ALA A 19 7.45 -29.98 -5.00
N LEU A 20 7.89 -31.06 -5.66
CA LEU A 20 8.43 -31.00 -7.02
C LEU A 20 7.35 -30.63 -8.05
N LEU A 21 6.13 -31.15 -7.89
CA LEU A 21 4.98 -30.80 -8.73
C LEU A 21 4.57 -29.35 -8.58
N ILE A 22 4.61 -28.82 -7.34
CA ILE A 22 4.39 -27.40 -7.07
C ILE A 22 5.50 -26.57 -7.73
N PHE A 23 6.77 -27.00 -7.69
CA PHE A 23 7.88 -26.31 -8.33
C PHE A 23 7.84 -26.35 -9.87
N VAL A 24 7.30 -27.44 -10.44
CA VAL A 24 7.17 -27.60 -11.89
C VAL A 24 5.90 -26.94 -12.43
N LEU A 25 4.81 -26.92 -11.65
CA LEU A 25 3.55 -26.28 -12.05
C LEU A 25 3.52 -24.78 -11.76
N TYR A 26 4.43 -24.29 -10.90
CA TYR A 26 4.60 -22.87 -10.61
C TYR A 26 6.09 -22.52 -10.79
N PRO A 27 6.62 -22.51 -12.03
CA PRO A 27 7.88 -21.84 -12.25
C PRO A 27 7.68 -20.40 -11.77
N GLY A 28 8.49 -20.00 -10.79
CA GLY A 28 8.46 -18.65 -10.28
C GLY A 28 8.82 -17.67 -11.39
N ASN A 29 7.84 -17.30 -12.20
CA ASN A 29 8.02 -16.26 -13.19
C ASN A 29 8.28 -14.97 -12.43
N ASP A 30 9.50 -14.47 -12.54
CA ASP A 30 9.88 -13.14 -12.13
C ASP A 30 9.07 -12.14 -12.96
N ILE A 31 7.86 -11.79 -12.49
CA ILE A 31 7.13 -10.68 -13.10
C ILE A 31 7.76 -9.42 -12.52
N THR A 32 8.80 -8.98 -13.14
CA THR A 32 9.46 -7.71 -12.82
C THR A 32 8.88 -6.56 -13.63
N CYS A 33 8.04 -6.86 -14.63
CA CYS A 33 7.41 -5.86 -15.50
C CYS A 33 5.94 -6.17 -15.71
N LEU A 34 5.09 -5.14 -15.67
CA LEU A 34 3.68 -5.24 -16.05
C LEU A 34 3.52 -4.85 -17.52
N ASP A 35 3.14 -5.79 -18.37
CA ASP A 35 2.67 -5.50 -19.72
C ASP A 35 1.21 -5.06 -19.67
N ILE A 36 1.01 -3.79 -19.35
CA ILE A 36 -0.31 -3.15 -19.28
C ILE A 36 -0.53 -2.37 -20.58
N VAL A 37 -1.63 -2.69 -21.25
CA VAL A 37 -2.16 -1.88 -22.35
C VAL A 37 -3.30 -1.05 -21.79
N PRO A 38 -3.10 0.26 -21.54
CA PRO A 38 -4.15 1.11 -21.02
C PRO A 38 -5.27 1.26 -22.07
N PRO A 39 -6.53 1.31 -21.65
CA PRO A 39 -7.61 1.60 -22.57
C PRO A 39 -7.46 3.01 -23.16
N ALA A 40 -7.68 3.15 -24.46
CA ALA A 40 -7.64 4.41 -25.17
C ALA A 40 -8.96 5.17 -24.98
N THR A 41 -9.17 5.75 -23.80
CA THR A 41 -10.37 6.58 -23.57
C THR A 41 -10.09 8.05 -23.84
N ALA A 42 -11.05 8.75 -24.43
CA ALA A 42 -10.89 10.15 -24.83
C ALA A 42 -10.51 11.08 -23.66
N ASN A 43 -11.09 10.83 -22.47
CA ASN A 43 -10.81 11.61 -21.26
C ASN A 43 -9.38 11.45 -20.74
N VAL A 44 -8.78 10.27 -20.94
CA VAL A 44 -7.38 10.00 -20.54
C VAL A 44 -6.39 10.57 -21.54
N GLN A 45 -6.77 10.59 -22.82
CA GLN A 45 -5.90 11.10 -23.91
C GLN A 45 -5.77 12.62 -23.90
N SER A 46 -6.76 13.35 -23.40
CA SER A 46 -6.76 14.83 -23.36
C SER A 46 -6.17 15.38 -22.06
N ALA A 47 -5.99 14.56 -21.01
CA ALA A 47 -5.50 15.01 -19.72
C ALA A 47 -4.00 15.33 -19.76
N GLN A 48 -3.62 16.37 -19.02
CA GLN A 48 -2.24 16.86 -18.91
C GLN A 48 -1.71 16.66 -17.48
N ALA A 49 -0.38 16.63 -17.35
CA ALA A 49 0.26 16.54 -16.03
C ALA A 49 -0.25 17.65 -15.11
N GLY A 50 -0.71 17.27 -13.93
CA GLY A 50 -1.26 18.20 -12.94
C GLY A 50 -2.76 18.43 -13.04
N ASP A 51 -3.45 17.90 -14.05
CA ASP A 51 -4.91 17.95 -14.11
C ASP A 51 -5.52 17.24 -12.91
N VAL A 52 -6.59 17.83 -12.37
CA VAL A 52 -7.19 17.39 -11.11
C VAL A 52 -8.53 16.72 -11.37
N LEU A 53 -8.68 15.49 -10.88
CA LEU A 53 -9.94 14.78 -10.77
C LEU A 53 -10.44 14.88 -9.32
N LYS A 54 -11.70 15.28 -9.12
CA LYS A 54 -12.34 15.35 -7.82
C LYS A 54 -13.52 14.40 -7.77
N MET A 55 -13.59 13.62 -6.70
CA MET A 55 -14.64 12.65 -6.44
C MET A 55 -15.33 12.97 -5.13
N ASP A 56 -16.66 12.92 -5.11
CA ASP A 56 -17.44 13.04 -3.90
C ASP A 56 -17.39 11.73 -3.10
N ILE A 57 -17.01 11.83 -1.83
CA ILE A 57 -17.17 10.72 -0.88
C ILE A 57 -18.54 10.88 -0.23
N PRO A 58 -19.41 9.87 -0.24
CA PRO A 58 -20.74 9.96 0.36
C PRO A 58 -20.68 10.45 1.81
N HIS A 59 -21.45 11.47 2.14
CA HIS A 59 -21.52 12.07 3.49
C HIS A 59 -20.22 12.69 4.02
N SER A 60 -19.22 12.92 3.18
CA SER A 60 -18.03 13.69 3.52
C SER A 60 -18.20 15.16 3.13
N GLU A 61 -17.61 16.05 3.92
CA GLU A 61 -17.51 17.47 3.58
C GLU A 61 -16.40 17.76 2.57
N HIS A 62 -15.46 16.80 2.40
CA HIS A 62 -14.31 16.93 1.54
C HIS A 62 -14.40 15.99 0.35
N LYS A 63 -13.82 16.43 -0.76
CA LYS A 63 -13.71 15.62 -1.97
C LYS A 63 -12.36 14.94 -2.03
N LEU A 64 -12.35 13.64 -2.34
CA LEU A 64 -11.13 12.95 -2.74
C LEU A 64 -10.57 13.62 -3.99
N THR A 65 -9.33 14.06 -3.90
CA THR A 65 -8.66 14.80 -4.97
C THR A 65 -7.49 14.00 -5.52
N LEU A 66 -7.51 13.76 -6.81
CA LEU A 66 -6.48 13.00 -7.53
C LEU A 66 -5.80 13.91 -8.55
N ILE A 67 -4.51 13.73 -8.76
CA ILE A 67 -3.72 14.44 -9.77
C ILE A 67 -3.32 13.47 -10.87
N PHE A 68 -3.53 13.88 -12.12
CA PHE A 68 -3.16 13.13 -13.32
C PHE A 68 -1.66 13.10 -13.51
N ILE A 69 -1.13 11.90 -13.76
CA ILE A 69 0.27 11.66 -14.09
C ILE A 69 0.32 11.00 -15.47
N PRO A 70 0.91 11.65 -16.49
CA PRO A 70 1.12 11.03 -17.77
C PRO A 70 2.15 9.89 -17.65
N LYS A 71 2.21 9.04 -18.67
CA LYS A 71 3.36 8.13 -18.81
C LYS A 71 4.67 8.91 -18.71
N GLY A 72 5.65 8.34 -18.03
CA GLY A 72 6.90 9.05 -17.77
C GLY A 72 8.00 8.14 -17.24
N SER A 73 9.15 8.70 -17.00
CA SER A 73 10.28 7.97 -16.44
C SER A 73 11.10 8.86 -15.52
N TYR A 74 11.81 8.25 -14.60
CA TYR A 74 12.74 8.91 -13.69
C TYR A 74 14.04 8.09 -13.56
N PRO A 75 15.18 8.73 -13.34
CA PRO A 75 16.44 8.06 -13.08
C PRO A 75 16.48 7.56 -11.63
N ILE A 76 17.05 6.37 -11.42
CA ILE A 76 17.39 5.86 -10.09
C ILE A 76 18.77 6.36 -9.72
N THR A 77 18.86 7.02 -8.58
CA THR A 77 20.10 7.60 -8.04
C THR A 77 21.24 6.57 -8.01
N LYS A 78 22.44 6.96 -8.39
CA LYS A 78 23.70 6.20 -8.34
C LYS A 78 23.82 4.96 -9.24
N SER A 79 22.74 4.41 -9.75
CA SER A 79 22.79 3.15 -10.52
C SER A 79 22.92 3.34 -12.03
N GLY A 80 22.60 4.53 -12.53
CA GLY A 80 22.47 4.81 -13.97
C GLY A 80 21.24 4.18 -14.62
N HIS A 81 20.43 3.44 -13.87
CA HIS A 81 19.18 2.85 -14.34
C HIS A 81 18.04 3.86 -14.35
N ARG A 82 17.02 3.56 -15.14
CA ARG A 82 15.79 4.34 -15.21
C ARG A 82 14.59 3.45 -14.97
N THR A 83 13.59 4.03 -14.35
CA THR A 83 12.27 3.44 -14.23
C THR A 83 11.32 4.16 -15.17
N GLU A 84 10.48 3.43 -15.87
CA GLU A 84 9.51 3.93 -16.84
C GLU A 84 8.12 3.41 -16.49
N ILE A 85 7.14 4.32 -16.37
CA ILE A 85 5.72 3.99 -16.35
C ILE A 85 5.14 4.30 -17.72
N THR A 86 4.63 3.29 -18.40
CA THR A 86 4.25 3.38 -19.83
C THR A 86 2.78 3.73 -20.04
N TYR A 87 2.01 3.90 -18.99
CA TYR A 87 0.60 4.24 -19.01
C TYR A 87 0.31 5.39 -18.03
N PRO A 88 -0.69 6.24 -18.36
CA PRO A 88 -1.12 7.29 -17.46
C PRO A 88 -1.91 6.72 -16.27
N TYR A 89 -1.92 7.46 -15.17
CA TYR A 89 -2.68 7.14 -13.98
C TYR A 89 -2.98 8.42 -13.18
N TRP A 90 -3.82 8.33 -12.18
CA TRP A 90 -4.00 9.38 -11.18
C TRP A 90 -3.52 8.90 -9.82
N LEU A 91 -2.99 9.81 -9.04
CA LEU A 91 -2.59 9.54 -7.66
C LEU A 91 -3.29 10.52 -6.73
N GLY A 92 -3.66 10.07 -5.54
CA GLY A 92 -4.23 10.93 -4.50
C GLY A 92 -3.33 12.13 -4.22
N LYS A 93 -3.91 13.34 -4.22
CA LYS A 93 -3.18 14.56 -3.88
C LYS A 93 -2.62 14.51 -2.46
N TYR A 94 -3.34 13.85 -1.57
CA TYR A 94 -3.04 13.67 -0.15
C TYR A 94 -3.08 12.18 0.19
N GLU A 95 -2.59 11.83 1.35
CA GLU A 95 -2.91 10.59 2.04
C GLU A 95 -4.42 10.48 2.27
N ILE A 96 -4.98 9.27 2.31
CA ILE A 96 -6.40 9.08 2.66
C ILE A 96 -6.61 9.54 4.10
N THR A 97 -7.64 10.35 4.30
CA THR A 97 -7.99 10.92 5.61
C THR A 97 -8.89 9.99 6.42
N GLN A 98 -8.93 10.22 7.74
CA GLN A 98 -9.82 9.49 8.65
C GLN A 98 -11.31 9.69 8.29
N GLU A 99 -11.70 10.90 7.84
CA GLU A 99 -13.06 11.16 7.36
C GLU A 99 -13.38 10.33 6.10
N GLU A 100 -12.52 10.38 5.08
CA GLU A 100 -12.70 9.59 3.85
C GLU A 100 -12.81 8.10 4.16
N TRP A 101 -11.95 7.59 5.04
CA TRP A 101 -11.99 6.20 5.46
C TRP A 101 -13.30 5.85 6.20
N GLU A 102 -13.65 6.63 7.21
CA GLU A 102 -14.87 6.39 8.00
C GLU A 102 -16.13 6.36 7.12
N LYS A 103 -16.26 7.33 6.20
CA LYS A 103 -17.41 7.40 5.30
C LYS A 103 -17.48 6.24 4.31
N MET A 104 -16.35 5.68 3.92
CA MET A 104 -16.27 4.55 2.99
C MET A 104 -16.39 3.21 3.70
N MET A 105 -15.74 3.02 4.83
CA MET A 105 -15.63 1.73 5.53
C MET A 105 -16.66 1.57 6.64
N GLY A 106 -17.18 2.68 7.18
CA GLY A 106 -18.17 2.70 8.29
C GLY A 106 -17.54 2.53 9.68
N TRP A 107 -16.22 2.56 9.78
CA TRP A 107 -15.48 2.41 11.03
C TRP A 107 -14.11 3.08 10.97
N ILE A 108 -13.58 3.42 12.12
CA ILE A 108 -12.17 3.83 12.32
C ILE A 108 -11.54 2.86 13.31
N PRO A 109 -10.29 2.38 13.09
CA PRO A 109 -9.60 1.58 14.07
C PRO A 109 -9.53 2.30 15.42
N ILE A 110 -9.91 1.60 16.48
CA ILE A 110 -9.75 2.12 17.84
C ILE A 110 -8.28 1.89 18.21
N PRO A 111 -7.55 2.93 18.66
CA PRO A 111 -6.18 2.76 19.12
C PRO A 111 -6.10 1.68 20.20
N GLU A 112 -5.30 0.64 20.00
CA GLU A 112 -4.95 -0.26 21.09
C GLU A 112 -4.12 0.55 22.10
N LEU A 113 -4.50 0.53 23.36
CA LEU A 113 -3.90 1.33 24.46
C LEU A 113 -2.40 1.07 24.71
N GLU A 114 -1.80 0.12 24.00
CA GLU A 114 -0.41 -0.30 24.14
C GLU A 114 0.56 0.37 23.15
N ASP A 115 0.06 1.05 22.12
CA ASP A 115 0.92 1.78 21.19
C ASP A 115 1.38 3.10 21.83
N ARG A 116 2.70 3.23 21.99
CA ARG A 116 3.37 4.44 22.52
C ARG A 116 3.13 5.70 21.66
N TRP A 117 2.42 5.55 20.57
CA TRP A 117 2.19 6.61 19.60
C TRP A 117 0.81 7.18 19.78
N THR A 118 0.73 8.46 20.06
CA THR A 118 -0.55 9.16 20.12
C THR A 118 -1.15 9.23 18.73
N ILE A 119 -2.23 8.47 18.48
CA ILE A 119 -3.00 8.64 17.26
C ILE A 119 -3.78 9.93 17.41
N THR A 120 -3.41 10.90 16.57
CA THR A 120 -4.19 12.13 16.46
C THR A 120 -5.45 11.85 15.63
N THR A 121 -6.59 12.33 16.11
CA THR A 121 -7.90 12.11 15.48
C THR A 121 -8.48 13.40 14.93
N GLY A 122 -9.14 13.30 13.79
CA GLY A 122 -9.84 14.41 13.16
C GLY A 122 -10.04 14.20 11.66
N ALA A 123 -11.05 14.87 11.11
CA ALA A 123 -11.49 14.67 9.73
C ALA A 123 -10.35 14.72 8.70
N ARG A 124 -9.40 15.65 8.88
CA ARG A 124 -8.29 15.89 7.94
C ARG A 124 -6.99 15.19 8.31
N TYR A 125 -6.94 14.42 9.38
CA TYR A 125 -5.76 13.63 9.71
C TYR A 125 -5.67 12.40 8.79
N PRO A 126 -4.45 11.94 8.43
CA PRO A 126 -4.30 10.75 7.62
C PRO A 126 -4.84 9.53 8.35
N MET A 127 -5.41 8.62 7.59
CA MET A 127 -5.81 7.32 8.09
C MET A 127 -4.57 6.48 8.37
N CYS A 128 -4.56 5.83 9.53
CA CYS A 128 -3.48 4.91 9.93
C CYS A 128 -4.06 3.71 10.70
N GLN A 129 -3.22 2.78 11.12
CA GLN A 129 -3.64 1.51 11.74
C GLN A 129 -4.52 0.64 10.84
N VAL A 130 -4.24 0.61 9.58
CA VAL A 130 -4.92 -0.20 8.57
C VAL A 130 -4.01 -1.29 8.04
N SER A 131 -4.57 -2.48 7.80
CA SER A 131 -3.87 -3.57 7.14
C SER A 131 -3.85 -3.37 5.62
N TYR A 132 -2.98 -4.11 4.96
CA TYR A 132 -2.88 -4.08 3.50
C TYR A 132 -4.18 -4.51 2.82
N ASP A 133 -4.84 -5.57 3.32
CA ASP A 133 -6.10 -6.07 2.77
C ASP A 133 -7.23 -5.04 2.94
N GLU A 134 -7.31 -4.36 4.09
CA GLU A 134 -8.27 -3.28 4.32
C GLU A 134 -8.06 -2.10 3.36
N CYS A 135 -6.81 -1.79 3.02
CA CYS A 135 -6.51 -0.77 2.01
C CYS A 135 -7.01 -1.18 0.61
N LEU A 136 -6.93 -2.46 0.26
CA LEU A 136 -7.46 -2.97 -1.01
C LEU A 136 -9.00 -2.96 -1.03
N ASP A 137 -9.65 -3.33 0.09
CA ASP A 137 -11.12 -3.24 0.22
C ASP A 137 -11.60 -1.80 0.10
N PHE A 138 -10.86 -0.84 0.68
CA PHE A 138 -11.13 0.57 0.50
C PHE A 138 -11.06 0.99 -0.97
N CYS A 139 -10.05 0.54 -1.70
CA CYS A 139 -9.90 0.80 -3.14
C CYS A 139 -11.05 0.21 -3.97
N ASP A 140 -11.52 -0.99 -3.62
CA ASP A 140 -12.68 -1.60 -4.28
C ASP A 140 -13.95 -0.78 -4.08
N ARG A 141 -14.21 -0.32 -2.86
CA ARG A 141 -15.37 0.53 -2.54
C ARG A 141 -15.28 1.88 -3.27
N LEU A 142 -14.10 2.51 -3.31
CA LEU A 142 -13.90 3.72 -4.11
C LEU A 142 -14.21 3.49 -5.59
N THR A 143 -13.78 2.35 -6.14
CA THR A 143 -14.06 1.99 -7.54
C THR A 143 -15.55 1.90 -7.79
N GLU A 144 -16.32 1.29 -6.91
CA GLU A 144 -17.76 1.16 -7.04
C GLU A 144 -18.47 2.53 -6.97
N ILE A 145 -18.09 3.37 -6.01
CA ILE A 145 -18.66 4.72 -5.88
C ILE A 145 -18.33 5.58 -7.10
N ALA A 146 -17.08 5.54 -7.59
CA ALA A 146 -16.68 6.29 -8.79
C ALA A 146 -17.45 5.83 -10.04
N ARG A 147 -17.75 4.53 -10.14
CA ARG A 147 -18.58 3.96 -11.21
C ARG A 147 -20.03 4.49 -11.12
N GLN A 148 -20.62 4.50 -9.92
CA GLN A 148 -21.97 5.01 -9.69
C GLN A 148 -22.07 6.51 -9.99
N GLN A 149 -21.01 7.28 -9.72
CA GLN A 149 -20.95 8.71 -10.05
C GLN A 149 -20.66 8.99 -11.54
N GLY A 150 -20.33 7.96 -12.33
CA GLY A 150 -20.00 8.11 -13.74
C GLY A 150 -18.69 8.84 -14.03
N ILE A 151 -17.80 8.93 -13.02
CA ILE A 151 -16.50 9.62 -13.14
C ILE A 151 -15.34 8.66 -13.39
N LEU A 152 -15.56 7.34 -13.21
CA LEU A 152 -14.54 6.33 -13.43
C LEU A 152 -14.21 6.23 -14.92
N PRO A 153 -12.96 6.49 -15.35
CA PRO A 153 -12.58 6.25 -16.76
C PRO A 153 -12.72 4.77 -17.09
N GLU A 154 -13.19 4.47 -18.29
CA GLU A 154 -13.33 3.09 -18.76
C GLU A 154 -12.00 2.34 -18.66
N GLY A 155 -12.03 1.13 -18.11
CA GLY A 155 -10.86 0.26 -17.93
C GLY A 155 -9.92 0.69 -16.80
N TYR A 156 -10.33 1.62 -15.95
CA TYR A 156 -9.61 2.03 -14.75
C TYR A 156 -10.34 1.59 -13.47
N CYS A 157 -9.59 1.45 -12.38
CA CYS A 157 -10.11 1.22 -11.03
C CYS A 157 -9.16 1.82 -9.99
N PHE A 158 -9.65 2.03 -8.79
CA PHE A 158 -8.79 2.38 -7.66
C PHE A 158 -7.95 1.18 -7.20
N SER A 159 -6.73 1.47 -6.77
CA SER A 159 -5.77 0.52 -6.23
C SER A 159 -4.76 1.25 -5.33
N LEU A 160 -3.90 0.53 -4.66
CA LEU A 160 -2.65 1.09 -4.16
C LEU A 160 -1.71 1.41 -5.34
N PRO A 161 -0.91 2.48 -5.27
CA PRO A 161 0.13 2.74 -6.25
C PRO A 161 1.22 1.66 -6.16
N THR A 162 1.88 1.35 -7.27
CA THR A 162 3.16 0.64 -7.18
C THR A 162 4.23 1.59 -6.61
N GLU A 163 5.30 1.03 -6.04
CA GLU A 163 6.47 1.81 -5.61
C GLU A 163 6.95 2.75 -6.72
N ALA A 164 7.06 2.24 -7.94
CA ALA A 164 7.49 3.01 -9.11
C ALA A 164 6.52 4.15 -9.49
N GLN A 165 5.21 3.96 -9.35
CA GLN A 165 4.21 5.01 -9.57
C GLN A 165 4.31 6.10 -8.50
N TRP A 166 4.44 5.71 -7.25
CA TRP A 166 4.62 6.63 -6.15
C TRP A 166 5.90 7.46 -6.32
N GLU A 167 7.02 6.83 -6.67
CA GLU A 167 8.31 7.49 -6.89
C GLU A 167 8.30 8.43 -8.09
N LEU A 168 7.60 8.09 -9.17
CA LEU A 168 7.41 9.00 -10.32
C LEU A 168 6.66 10.27 -9.90
N ALA A 169 5.61 10.12 -9.08
CA ALA A 169 4.85 11.25 -8.54
C ALA A 169 5.69 12.12 -7.60
N TYR A 170 6.46 11.49 -6.71
CA TYR A 170 7.37 12.18 -5.80
C TYR A 170 8.43 12.99 -6.54
N SER A 171 9.12 12.34 -7.47
CA SER A 171 10.26 12.92 -8.19
C SER A 171 9.85 13.92 -9.28
N CYS A 172 8.57 13.94 -9.67
CA CYS A 172 8.09 14.70 -10.83
C CYS A 172 8.89 14.40 -12.12
N GLY A 173 9.31 13.12 -12.29
CA GLY A 173 10.10 12.67 -13.43
C GLY A 173 11.60 13.02 -13.35
N LYS A 174 12.06 13.58 -12.25
CA LYS A 174 13.48 13.92 -11.99
C LYS A 174 14.15 12.81 -11.18
N GLU A 175 15.42 13.01 -10.87
CA GLU A 175 16.14 12.15 -9.95
C GLU A 175 15.50 12.15 -8.55
N ILE A 176 15.44 10.97 -7.93
CA ILE A 176 14.92 10.83 -6.57
C ILE A 176 15.99 11.31 -5.59
N VAL A 177 15.78 12.50 -5.06
CA VAL A 177 16.63 13.13 -4.04
C VAL A 177 15.78 13.77 -2.95
N LEU A 178 16.28 13.79 -1.75
CA LEU A 178 15.64 14.55 -0.68
C LEU A 178 15.83 16.05 -0.92
N PRO A 179 14.80 16.86 -0.69
CA PRO A 179 14.90 18.31 -0.83
C PRO A 179 15.73 18.91 0.31
N ASP A 180 16.46 19.98 0.01
CA ASP A 180 17.27 20.69 1.00
C ASP A 180 16.43 21.38 2.11
N ASN A 181 15.15 21.63 1.83
CA ASN A 181 14.22 22.34 2.72
C ASN A 181 13.15 21.42 3.31
N LEU A 182 13.57 20.28 3.88
CA LEU A 182 12.66 19.26 4.42
C LEU A 182 11.58 19.83 5.35
N GLU A 183 11.90 20.80 6.19
CA GLU A 183 10.94 21.42 7.12
C GLU A 183 9.73 22.07 6.44
N LYS A 184 9.89 22.55 5.19
CA LYS A 184 8.79 23.16 4.45
C LYS A 184 7.87 22.16 3.79
N VAL A 185 8.40 21.02 3.39
CA VAL A 185 7.70 20.04 2.55
C VAL A 185 7.31 18.77 3.29
N ALA A 186 7.85 18.54 4.50
CA ALA A 186 7.67 17.30 5.25
C ALA A 186 7.33 17.54 6.72
N TRP A 187 6.49 16.69 7.27
CA TRP A 187 6.32 16.53 8.70
C TRP A 187 7.30 15.46 9.18
N MET A 188 8.50 15.92 9.58
CA MET A 188 9.54 15.08 10.16
C MET A 188 10.05 15.78 11.42
N ASP A 189 9.50 15.39 12.57
CA ASP A 189 9.91 15.95 13.85
C ASP A 189 10.86 14.99 14.56
N PHE A 190 12.13 15.32 14.58
CA PHE A 190 13.17 14.53 15.22
C PHE A 190 13.21 14.69 16.74
N HIS A 191 12.43 15.62 17.30
CA HIS A 191 12.57 16.04 18.68
C HIS A 191 11.42 15.63 19.60
N ASP A 192 10.22 15.38 19.08
CA ASP A 192 9.07 15.00 19.91
C ASP A 192 8.46 13.66 19.47
N ALA A 193 8.88 12.60 20.15
CA ALA A 193 8.38 11.26 19.93
C ALA A 193 6.90 11.08 20.31
N ASN A 194 6.25 12.09 20.85
CA ASN A 194 4.85 12.04 21.28
C ASN A 194 3.89 12.75 20.31
N THR A 195 4.40 13.38 19.25
CA THR A 195 3.53 13.99 18.23
C THR A 195 3.07 12.92 17.24
N GLY A 196 1.78 12.72 17.11
CA GLY A 196 1.17 11.90 16.06
C GLY A 196 1.23 12.61 14.70
N ALA A 197 0.51 12.06 13.72
CA ALA A 197 0.37 12.68 12.39
C ALA A 197 -0.29 14.07 12.47
N TYR A 198 -0.14 14.84 11.42
CA TYR A 198 -0.73 16.17 11.22
C TYR A 198 -1.81 16.13 10.13
N PRO A 199 -2.75 17.11 10.12
CA PRO A 199 -3.72 17.21 9.03
C PRO A 199 -3.03 17.31 7.67
N VAL A 200 -3.55 16.59 6.68
CA VAL A 200 -2.97 16.54 5.33
C VAL A 200 -2.95 17.91 4.64
N GLY A 201 -1.96 18.15 3.80
CA GLY A 201 -1.89 19.32 2.93
C GLY A 201 -1.43 20.62 3.60
N GLN A 202 -0.82 20.56 4.77
CA GLN A 202 -0.33 21.76 5.46
C GLN A 202 1.09 22.17 5.06
N LYS A 203 1.89 21.25 4.52
CA LYS A 203 3.22 21.55 3.99
C LYS A 203 3.16 21.89 2.51
N GLU A 204 4.23 22.51 2.00
CA GLU A 204 4.33 22.86 0.58
C GLU A 204 4.29 21.60 -0.30
N PRO A 205 3.53 21.62 -1.42
CA PRO A 205 3.50 20.49 -2.33
C PRO A 205 4.77 20.41 -3.20
N ASN A 206 4.99 19.24 -3.80
CA ASN A 206 5.98 19.14 -4.86
C ASN A 206 5.54 19.85 -6.15
N ALA A 207 6.40 19.85 -7.17
CA ALA A 207 6.15 20.58 -8.43
C ALA A 207 4.88 20.12 -9.21
N TRP A 208 4.37 18.91 -8.92
CA TRP A 208 3.13 18.40 -9.52
C TRP A 208 1.90 18.58 -8.60
N GLY A 209 2.07 19.17 -7.41
CA GLY A 209 1.00 19.50 -6.49
C GLY A 209 0.66 18.42 -5.47
N PHE A 210 1.49 17.39 -5.32
CA PHE A 210 1.35 16.38 -4.28
C PHE A 210 1.88 16.88 -2.94
N HIS A 211 1.10 16.71 -1.89
CA HIS A 211 1.49 17.04 -0.50
C HIS A 211 1.87 15.77 0.27
N ASP A 212 2.62 15.99 1.33
CA ASP A 212 2.95 14.99 2.35
C ASP A 212 3.59 13.71 1.77
N MET A 213 4.29 13.84 0.61
CA MET A 213 5.04 12.73 0.01
C MET A 213 6.26 12.33 0.85
N LEU A 214 6.63 13.14 1.83
CA LEU A 214 7.65 12.85 2.82
C LEU A 214 7.09 13.14 4.21
N GLY A 215 7.36 12.23 5.14
CA GLY A 215 6.90 12.36 6.52
C GLY A 215 5.42 12.03 6.70
N ASN A 216 4.82 12.61 7.71
CA ASN A 216 3.45 12.41 8.17
C ASN A 216 3.18 10.94 8.53
N VAL A 217 2.77 10.08 7.56
CA VAL A 217 2.66 8.64 7.75
C VAL A 217 3.34 7.87 6.61
N TRP A 218 3.78 6.64 6.89
CA TRP A 218 4.21 5.71 5.87
C TRP A 218 3.04 5.36 4.94
N GLU A 219 3.28 5.28 3.65
CA GLU A 219 2.28 4.97 2.64
C GLU A 219 2.51 3.57 2.05
N LEU A 220 1.50 2.69 2.17
CA LEU A 220 1.56 1.34 1.63
C LEU A 220 1.50 1.36 0.10
N CYS A 221 2.38 0.60 -0.52
CA CYS A 221 2.41 0.38 -1.97
C CYS A 221 1.93 -1.03 -2.35
N ALA A 222 1.54 -1.21 -3.61
CA ALA A 222 1.09 -2.50 -4.15
C ALA A 222 2.20 -3.55 -4.16
N ASP A 223 3.47 -3.14 -4.17
CA ASP A 223 4.63 -4.02 -4.28
C ASP A 223 4.89 -4.81 -3.00
N PHE A 224 5.25 -6.07 -3.17
CA PHE A 224 5.92 -6.80 -2.10
C PHE A 224 7.33 -6.22 -1.90
N TYR A 225 7.78 -6.19 -0.67
CA TYR A 225 9.08 -5.62 -0.36
C TYR A 225 10.22 -6.36 -1.06
N HIS A 226 11.12 -5.60 -1.64
CA HIS A 226 12.39 -6.07 -2.19
C HIS A 226 13.52 -5.20 -1.63
N SER A 227 14.68 -5.78 -1.34
CA SER A 227 15.82 -5.07 -0.74
C SER A 227 16.36 -3.92 -1.61
N HIS A 228 16.16 -3.99 -2.92
CA HIS A 228 16.60 -2.98 -3.88
C HIS A 228 15.41 -2.40 -4.63
N ARG A 229 15.52 -1.12 -5.02
CA ARG A 229 14.57 -0.50 -5.94
C ARG A 229 14.60 -1.21 -7.29
N LEU A 230 13.42 -1.49 -7.80
CA LEU A 230 13.27 -2.09 -9.12
C LEU A 230 13.40 -1.01 -10.20
N HIS A 231 13.90 -1.41 -11.35
CA HIS A 231 14.06 -0.53 -12.51
C HIS A 231 13.54 -1.20 -13.79
N GLY A 232 13.48 -0.43 -14.86
CA GLY A 232 12.95 -0.88 -16.14
C GLY A 232 11.53 -0.44 -16.38
N ARG A 233 10.79 -1.17 -17.20
CA ARG A 233 9.46 -0.80 -17.66
C ARG A 233 8.39 -1.36 -16.74
N ASN A 234 7.54 -0.46 -16.17
CA ASN A 234 6.47 -0.79 -15.22
C ASN A 234 6.91 -1.81 -14.15
N PRO A 235 8.03 -1.57 -13.44
CA PRO A 235 8.53 -2.56 -12.50
C PRO A 235 7.58 -2.70 -11.32
N VAL A 236 7.44 -3.94 -10.85
CA VAL A 236 6.70 -4.27 -9.64
C VAL A 236 7.22 -5.57 -9.06
N ASN A 237 7.34 -5.67 -7.76
CA ASN A 237 7.74 -6.90 -7.10
C ASN A 237 6.52 -7.69 -6.61
N TRP A 238 6.37 -8.91 -7.12
CA TRP A 238 5.38 -9.89 -6.68
C TRP A 238 5.99 -11.09 -5.94
N LYS A 239 7.26 -11.04 -5.62
CA LYS A 239 7.94 -12.06 -4.84
C LYS A 239 8.13 -11.58 -3.42
N THR A 240 7.79 -12.44 -2.48
CA THR A 240 8.22 -12.26 -1.09
C THR A 240 9.72 -12.53 -1.03
N ASP A 241 10.49 -11.55 -0.56
CA ASP A 241 11.91 -11.76 -0.28
C ASP A 241 12.03 -12.64 0.97
N THR A 242 12.03 -13.95 0.74
CA THR A 242 12.20 -14.96 1.82
C THR A 242 13.66 -15.10 2.25
N GLY A 243 14.53 -14.21 1.79
CA GLY A 243 15.95 -14.22 2.11
C GLY A 243 16.23 -14.01 3.59
N ASN A 244 16.54 -15.08 4.29
CA ASN A 244 17.19 -15.11 5.62
C ASN A 244 16.39 -14.67 6.87
N LEU A 245 15.07 -14.75 6.92
CA LEU A 245 14.36 -14.61 8.18
C LEU A 245 13.67 -15.91 8.57
N SER A 246 14.32 -16.66 9.43
CA SER A 246 13.88 -17.96 9.94
C SER A 246 12.63 -17.93 10.83
N THR A 247 11.97 -16.79 10.97
CA THR A 247 10.83 -16.62 11.89
C THR A 247 9.64 -15.84 11.28
N ASP A 248 9.78 -15.20 10.11
CA ASP A 248 8.73 -14.34 9.57
C ASP A 248 8.05 -15.04 8.38
N THR A 249 6.93 -15.71 8.63
CA THR A 249 6.15 -16.44 7.62
C THR A 249 5.15 -15.56 6.89
N GLY A 250 5.13 -14.25 7.17
CA GLY A 250 4.13 -13.32 6.65
C GLY A 250 4.52 -12.61 5.36
N LEU A 251 3.50 -12.16 4.63
CA LEU A 251 3.65 -11.31 3.45
C LEU A 251 4.21 -9.94 3.85
N SER A 252 5.29 -9.52 3.22
CA SER A 252 5.87 -8.19 3.42
C SER A 252 5.67 -7.32 2.19
N VAL A 253 5.13 -6.13 2.40
CA VAL A 253 4.88 -5.11 1.38
C VAL A 253 5.79 -3.90 1.57
N THR A 254 5.92 -3.09 0.52
CA THR A 254 6.70 -1.85 0.57
C THR A 254 5.88 -0.72 1.16
N SER A 255 6.49 0.09 2.03
CA SER A 255 5.98 1.39 2.44
C SER A 255 7.01 2.49 2.17
N LEU A 256 6.54 3.66 1.77
CA LEU A 256 7.35 4.79 1.32
C LEU A 256 7.03 6.08 2.07
N GLY A 257 7.89 7.09 1.89
CA GLY A 257 7.68 8.45 2.35
C GLY A 257 8.20 8.74 3.76
N GLY A 258 8.30 7.74 4.60
CA GLY A 258 8.64 7.94 6.02
C GLY A 258 7.43 8.33 6.86
N ARG A 259 7.69 8.72 8.09
CA ARG A 259 6.70 9.22 9.06
C ARG A 259 7.28 10.41 9.79
N VAL A 260 6.49 11.06 10.65
CA VAL A 260 6.92 12.21 11.46
C VAL A 260 8.28 11.97 12.16
N PHE A 261 8.58 10.74 12.55
CA PHE A 261 9.83 10.38 13.26
C PHE A 261 10.86 9.63 12.42
N SER A 262 10.74 9.65 11.10
CA SER A 262 11.77 8.99 10.29
C SER A 262 13.09 9.73 10.42
N PHE A 263 14.09 9.04 10.98
CA PHE A 263 15.45 9.53 10.96
C PHE A 263 16.02 9.33 9.56
N ILE A 264 16.42 10.43 8.95
CA ILE A 264 17.19 10.42 7.70
C ILE A 264 18.61 10.81 8.08
N PRO A 265 19.58 9.91 7.98
CA PRO A 265 20.99 10.25 8.21
C PRO A 265 21.43 11.38 7.28
N ASP A 266 22.24 12.33 7.75
CA ASP A 266 22.72 13.49 6.99
C ASP A 266 23.42 13.13 5.67
N ASN A 267 23.93 11.91 5.56
CA ASN A 267 24.60 11.38 4.37
C ASN A 267 23.66 10.61 3.43
N GLU A 268 22.43 10.34 3.82
CA GLU A 268 21.43 9.72 2.96
C GLU A 268 20.69 10.78 2.15
N LYS A 269 20.66 10.56 0.84
CA LYS A 269 19.91 11.41 -0.11
C LYS A 269 18.71 10.69 -0.70
N GLU A 270 18.42 9.49 -0.22
CA GLU A 270 17.32 8.67 -0.72
C GLU A 270 16.08 8.83 0.15
N ILE A 271 14.91 8.74 -0.49
CA ILE A 271 13.64 8.74 0.23
C ILE A 271 13.52 7.52 1.14
N PRO A 272 12.92 7.67 2.33
CA PRO A 272 12.69 6.56 3.25
C PRO A 272 11.87 5.45 2.61
N ARG A 273 12.27 4.21 2.85
CA ARG A 273 11.66 3.00 2.35
C ARG A 273 11.73 1.93 3.42
N GLU A 274 10.60 1.32 3.76
CA GLU A 274 10.53 0.33 4.83
C GLU A 274 9.81 -0.93 4.37
N ARG A 275 10.18 -2.04 5.01
CA ARG A 275 9.48 -3.32 4.95
C ARG A 275 8.33 -3.30 5.94
N TYR A 276 7.13 -3.58 5.46
CA TYR A 276 5.91 -3.61 6.26
C TYR A 276 5.26 -5.00 6.17
N HIS A 277 4.86 -5.54 7.31
CA HIS A 277 4.12 -6.80 7.34
C HIS A 277 2.66 -6.54 6.98
N ALA A 278 2.12 -7.23 5.96
CA ALA A 278 0.81 -6.93 5.41
C ALA A 278 -0.35 -6.99 6.42
N ASP A 279 -0.27 -7.91 7.40
CA ASP A 279 -1.27 -8.06 8.46
C ASP A 279 -1.11 -7.05 9.62
N SER A 280 -0.03 -6.25 9.61
CA SER A 280 0.21 -5.27 10.68
C SER A 280 -0.73 -4.08 10.57
N ARG A 281 -1.00 -3.46 11.73
CA ARG A 281 -1.72 -2.18 11.84
C ARG A 281 -0.91 -1.26 12.73
N ARG A 282 -0.04 -0.44 12.12
CA ARG A 282 0.79 0.51 12.87
C ARG A 282 0.18 1.90 12.86
N ALA A 283 0.26 2.59 13.99
CA ALA A 283 -0.21 3.98 14.15
C ALA A 283 0.46 4.98 13.20
N SER A 284 1.56 4.61 12.57
CA SER A 284 2.34 5.46 11.67
C SER A 284 2.25 5.08 10.20
N THR A 285 1.35 4.15 9.84
CA THR A 285 1.25 3.64 8.46
C THR A 285 -0.18 3.74 7.96
N GLY A 286 -0.33 4.40 6.84
CA GLY A 286 -1.59 4.64 6.13
C GLY A 286 -1.45 4.33 4.65
N LEU A 287 -2.21 5.06 3.83
CA LEU A 287 -2.26 4.81 2.39
C LEU A 287 -2.52 6.09 1.60
N ARG A 288 -2.09 6.07 0.36
CA ARG A 288 -2.50 6.96 -0.72
C ARG A 288 -3.05 6.11 -1.85
N VAL A 289 -4.17 6.50 -2.46
CA VAL A 289 -4.80 5.71 -3.53
C VAL A 289 -4.33 6.15 -4.91
N ALA A 290 -4.31 5.22 -5.83
CA ALA A 290 -4.09 5.46 -7.25
C ALA A 290 -5.30 5.00 -8.07
N LEU A 291 -5.60 5.71 -9.15
CA LEU A 291 -6.57 5.28 -10.16
C LEU A 291 -5.77 4.78 -11.37
N VAL A 292 -5.79 3.47 -11.58
CA VAL A 292 -4.89 2.74 -12.48
C VAL A 292 -5.65 1.86 -13.46
N PRO A 293 -5.02 1.39 -14.56
CA PRO A 293 -5.64 0.38 -15.42
C PRO A 293 -6.04 -0.87 -14.62
N VAL A 294 -7.24 -1.37 -14.88
CA VAL A 294 -7.86 -2.49 -14.13
C VAL A 294 -6.97 -3.74 -14.09
N GLN A 295 -6.16 -3.97 -15.12
CA GLN A 295 -5.24 -5.11 -15.20
C GLN A 295 -4.21 -5.10 -14.05
N GLN A 296 -3.73 -3.93 -13.63
CA GLN A 296 -2.79 -3.80 -12.50
C GLN A 296 -3.43 -4.35 -11.23
N HIS A 297 -4.62 -3.89 -10.89
CA HIS A 297 -5.33 -4.31 -9.67
C HIS A 297 -5.72 -5.79 -9.70
N GLN A 298 -6.20 -6.28 -10.86
CA GLN A 298 -6.52 -7.69 -11.04
C GLN A 298 -5.31 -8.61 -10.86
N LEU A 299 -4.15 -8.21 -11.38
CA LEU A 299 -2.90 -8.96 -11.19
C LEU A 299 -2.48 -8.99 -9.73
N LEU A 300 -2.58 -7.86 -9.02
CA LEU A 300 -2.33 -7.78 -7.59
C LEU A 300 -3.23 -8.74 -6.81
N LYS A 301 -4.54 -8.65 -6.98
CA LYS A 301 -5.50 -9.56 -6.32
C LYS A 301 -5.27 -11.04 -6.66
N LYS A 302 -4.96 -11.34 -7.91
CA LYS A 302 -4.64 -12.72 -8.31
C LYS A 302 -3.41 -13.23 -7.56
N ARG A 303 -2.37 -12.42 -7.37
CA ARG A 303 -1.16 -12.81 -6.66
C ARG A 303 -1.41 -13.01 -5.16
N LEU A 304 -2.18 -12.14 -4.54
CA LEU A 304 -2.56 -12.29 -3.13
C LEU A 304 -3.34 -13.59 -2.88
N LYS A 305 -4.30 -13.94 -3.73
CA LYS A 305 -5.04 -15.21 -3.64
C LYS A 305 -4.14 -16.46 -3.72
N HIS A 306 -3.03 -16.38 -4.44
CA HIS A 306 -2.07 -17.49 -4.49
C HIS A 306 -1.18 -17.59 -3.25
N LEU A 307 -0.97 -16.49 -2.55
CA LEU A 307 -0.16 -16.46 -1.32
C LEU A 307 -0.98 -16.83 -0.08
N HIS A 308 -2.29 -16.57 -0.11
CA HIS A 308 -3.25 -16.98 0.91
C HIS A 308 -4.27 -17.96 0.29
N PRO A 309 -3.92 -19.26 0.18
CA PRO A 309 -4.83 -20.26 -0.42
C PRO A 309 -6.03 -20.60 0.48
N VAL A 310 -6.49 -19.63 1.25
CA VAL A 310 -7.69 -19.78 2.09
C VAL A 310 -8.89 -19.49 1.20
N PRO A 311 -9.88 -20.42 1.10
CA PRO A 311 -11.11 -20.18 0.35
C PRO A 311 -11.83 -18.92 0.86
N ASP A 312 -12.45 -18.15 -0.05
CA ASP A 312 -13.13 -16.87 0.27
C ASP A 312 -14.14 -17.02 1.44
N TRP A 313 -14.86 -18.17 1.53
CA TRP A 313 -15.77 -18.46 2.64
C TRP A 313 -15.07 -18.66 4.01
N LEU A 314 -13.78 -19.03 4.02
CA LEU A 314 -13.00 -19.18 5.25
C LEU A 314 -12.43 -17.84 5.72
N MET A 315 -12.21 -16.91 4.80
CA MET A 315 -11.86 -15.51 5.11
C MET A 315 -13.03 -14.83 5.82
N ASP A 316 -14.26 -14.98 5.32
CA ASP A 316 -15.47 -14.47 5.99
C ASP A 316 -15.65 -15.05 7.39
N ILE A 317 -15.31 -16.34 7.58
CA ILE A 317 -15.33 -16.98 8.89
C ILE A 317 -14.22 -16.44 9.79
N ARG A 318 -13.01 -16.22 9.28
CA ARG A 318 -11.89 -15.64 10.04
C ARG A 318 -12.23 -14.24 10.54
N TYR A 319 -12.77 -13.37 9.68
CA TYR A 319 -13.29 -12.05 10.08
C TYR A 319 -14.37 -12.15 11.15
N SER A 320 -15.30 -13.10 11.02
CA SER A 320 -16.35 -13.34 12.02
C SER A 320 -15.77 -13.85 13.34
N PHE A 321 -14.74 -14.69 13.32
CA PHE A 321 -14.06 -15.18 14.53
C PHE A 321 -13.20 -14.12 15.21
N GLU A 322 -12.52 -13.24 14.46
CA GLU A 322 -11.76 -12.13 15.04
C GLU A 322 -12.70 -11.10 15.69
N LEU A 323 -13.83 -10.78 15.05
CA LEU A 323 -14.87 -9.94 15.64
C LEU A 323 -15.46 -10.57 16.93
N ILE A 324 -15.76 -11.86 16.91
CA ILE A 324 -16.25 -12.61 18.08
C ILE A 324 -15.18 -12.65 19.17
N TYR A 325 -13.91 -12.87 18.81
CA TYR A 325 -12.80 -12.89 19.77
C TYR A 325 -12.59 -11.52 20.41
N MET A 326 -12.63 -10.43 19.64
CA MET A 326 -12.56 -9.07 20.17
C MET A 326 -13.76 -8.77 21.10
N TYR A 327 -14.96 -9.17 20.71
CA TYR A 327 -16.17 -9.01 21.54
C TYR A 327 -16.08 -9.80 22.86
N MET A 328 -15.61 -11.05 22.78
CA MET A 328 -15.38 -11.90 23.96
C MET A 328 -14.28 -11.36 24.88
N LYS A 329 -13.17 -10.86 24.32
CA LYS A 329 -12.07 -10.24 25.07
C LYS A 329 -12.53 -8.98 25.81
N THR A 330 -13.32 -8.15 25.14
CA THR A 330 -13.91 -6.94 25.73
C THR A 330 -14.92 -7.29 26.84
N TYR A 331 -15.78 -8.27 26.59
CA TYR A 331 -16.76 -8.75 27.55
C TYR A 331 -16.10 -9.39 28.79
N TRP A 332 -15.02 -10.16 28.59
CA TRP A 332 -14.23 -10.76 29.68
C TRP A 332 -13.53 -9.71 30.55
N LYS A 333 -12.96 -8.66 29.94
CA LYS A 333 -12.38 -7.52 30.68
C LYS A 333 -13.44 -6.78 31.52
N THR A 334 -14.66 -6.65 31.03
CA THR A 334 -15.75 -6.01 31.77
C THR A 334 -16.21 -6.85 32.96
N LEU A 335 -16.19 -8.19 32.82
CA LEU A 335 -16.56 -9.12 33.91
C LEU A 335 -15.47 -9.30 34.98
N THR A 336 -14.18 -9.10 34.64
CA THR A 336 -13.09 -9.25 35.60
C THR A 336 -12.74 -7.96 36.33
N ASN A 337 -13.34 -6.83 35.94
CA ASN A 337 -13.24 -5.52 36.61
C ASN A 337 -14.47 -5.20 37.47
N LEU A 338 -15.37 -6.15 37.70
CA LEU A 338 -16.41 -6.19 38.71
C LEU A 338 -15.99 -7.12 39.86
#